data_2060158df2a7682f5779f6b6a9745aa1
#
_entry.id   2060158df2a7682f5779f6b6a9745aa1
#
_cell.length_a   1.000
_cell.length_b   1.000
_cell.length_c   1.000
_cell.angle_alpha   90.00
_cell.angle_beta   90.00
_cell.angle_gamma   90.00
#
_symmetry.space_group_name_H-M   'P 1'
#
loop_
_entity.id
_entity.type
_entity.pdbx_description
1 polymer ?
#
loop_
_entity_poly.entity_id
_entity_poly.type
_entity_poly.pdbx_seq_one_letter_code
_entity_poly.pdbx_strand_id
1 'polypeptide(L)'
;MLGILSFAQNTVILDDSLVVTVSSSLKMKVEETVRIMVLNKDGEDDAAFMKTLASGWSLKSFSGRLVDPMGKVVAKYGLKDVRSTQFSEGLADDYTTKYLVFSSDRFPYVVEYSYEENCTQGFLVPPPFAPVRLYEQEMKRASYTLVTPSDYGVSWSSFNCAITPQTIEGNGCVSRKWVMPGFSSISDGIFMPLPEDLFPMVCFSPDRFSWFKREGSLRTIDEYGRWKWNLIEESSEIPAELAATVHAIADPVVNKRDKILALYGYMQKNYRYVSIQIGIGGQKPMSPGEVYRNKFGDCKALSNLMKCMLREAGIESCYVEISTSRRRQPRDIVYPGFMDHAILKIPDADGDLWVECTSSKLPLGYIHQGLAGHDAFVYQDGTMHIETVPDYSEDENMSAGNIRIEVKEDGSATIVSEYSYSGLTFEGMFPFGSLDAAGKRELLRDITGLPSSEFQDVRYDVLADGRNSSISIKFSSTIPKYTSKSGNRELIPLFPGAVRTGKTAFPAGRTVPYMVYAGNSRTDDISVVLPSSMRFETLPEDISVSNRAGSCLMECKVTGERALHIHLARNILKGDFSSEDYPELETVIRFYDSLARVKLSVVPR
;
A
#
# COMPACT_ATOMS: atom_id res chain seq x y z
N MET A 1 -31.68 4.72 -30.65
CA MET A 1 -30.29 5.14 -30.39
C MET A 1 -29.73 4.22 -29.33
N LEU A 2 -29.06 3.15 -29.74
CA LEU A 2 -28.26 2.30 -28.85
C LEU A 2 -26.97 3.08 -28.56
N GLY A 3 -26.88 3.67 -27.36
CA GLY A 3 -25.64 4.26 -26.90
C GLY A 3 -24.56 3.17 -26.88
N ILE A 4 -23.41 3.49 -27.44
CA ILE A 4 -22.19 2.68 -27.34
C ILE A 4 -21.91 2.55 -25.85
N LEU A 5 -22.18 1.37 -25.27
CA LEU A 5 -21.77 1.03 -23.91
C LEU A 5 -20.23 1.07 -23.90
N SER A 6 -19.68 1.98 -23.12
CA SER A 6 -18.26 2.04 -22.80
C SER A 6 -17.85 0.71 -22.17
N PHE A 7 -16.79 0.07 -22.68
CA PHE A 7 -16.30 -1.25 -22.25
C PHE A 7 -15.57 -1.26 -20.90
N ALA A 8 -15.85 -0.29 -20.04
CA ALA A 8 -15.22 -0.09 -18.74
C ALA A 8 -16.22 -0.05 -17.60
N GLN A 9 -17.15 -1.01 -17.56
CA GLN A 9 -18.16 -1.06 -16.53
C GLN A 9 -18.54 -2.50 -16.22
N ASN A 10 -18.26 -2.93 -15.00
CA ASN A 10 -18.54 -4.30 -14.53
C ASN A 10 -19.86 -4.36 -13.78
N THR A 11 -20.14 -3.33 -12.97
CA THR A 11 -21.35 -3.25 -12.14
C THR A 11 -21.96 -1.86 -12.13
N VAL A 12 -23.26 -1.80 -11.85
CA VAL A 12 -24.01 -0.57 -11.58
C VAL A 12 -24.77 -0.71 -10.27
N ILE A 13 -24.43 0.09 -9.27
CA ILE A 13 -25.23 0.25 -8.06
C ILE A 13 -26.46 1.08 -8.43
N LEU A 14 -27.60 0.41 -8.52
CA LEU A 14 -28.88 1.06 -8.87
C LEU A 14 -29.43 1.87 -7.70
N ASP A 15 -29.33 1.32 -6.49
CA ASP A 15 -29.72 1.96 -5.24
C ASP A 15 -28.98 1.30 -4.07
N ASP A 16 -28.47 2.10 -3.15
CA ASP A 16 -27.88 1.68 -1.89
C ASP A 16 -28.47 2.54 -0.77
N SER A 17 -29.10 1.90 0.21
CA SER A 17 -29.70 2.58 1.35
C SER A 17 -29.21 1.96 2.65
N LEU A 18 -28.37 2.71 3.35
CA LEU A 18 -27.80 2.35 4.64
C LEU A 18 -28.46 3.16 5.75
N VAL A 19 -29.00 2.50 6.76
CA VAL A 19 -29.57 3.10 7.96
C VAL A 19 -28.80 2.63 9.20
N VAL A 20 -28.21 3.57 9.91
CA VAL A 20 -27.47 3.32 11.14
C VAL A 20 -28.22 3.96 12.31
N THR A 21 -28.59 3.15 13.28
CA THR A 21 -29.28 3.60 14.49
C THR A 21 -28.36 3.38 15.71
N VAL A 22 -27.88 4.46 16.28
CA VAL A 22 -27.14 4.48 17.54
C VAL A 22 -28.14 4.63 18.68
N SER A 23 -28.26 3.60 19.52
CA SER A 23 -29.13 3.65 20.70
C SER A 23 -28.38 4.11 21.96
N SER A 24 -27.06 3.89 22.00
CA SER A 24 -26.13 4.34 23.05
C SER A 24 -24.69 4.14 22.55
N SER A 25 -23.70 4.61 23.31
CA SER A 25 -22.27 4.34 23.03
C SER A 25 -21.90 2.85 22.93
N LEU A 26 -22.75 1.96 23.48
CA LEU A 26 -22.57 0.50 23.45
C LEU A 26 -23.33 -0.21 22.35
N LYS A 27 -24.41 0.41 21.83
CA LYS A 27 -25.37 -0.30 20.96
C LYS A 27 -25.62 0.45 19.67
N MET A 28 -25.44 -0.25 18.59
CA MET A 28 -25.71 0.24 17.24
C MET A 28 -26.39 -0.86 16.42
N LYS A 29 -27.36 -0.46 15.61
CA LYS A 29 -27.99 -1.30 14.59
C LYS A 29 -27.66 -0.73 13.22
N VAL A 30 -27.33 -1.60 12.27
CA VAL A 30 -27.06 -1.27 10.88
C VAL A 30 -28.02 -2.07 9.99
N GLU A 31 -28.75 -1.38 9.13
CA GLU A 31 -29.66 -1.96 8.15
C GLU A 31 -29.26 -1.45 6.77
N GLU A 32 -29.01 -2.34 5.84
CA GLU A 32 -28.64 -1.96 4.47
C GLU A 32 -29.50 -2.69 3.45
N THR A 33 -29.89 -1.98 2.43
CA THR A 33 -30.58 -2.52 1.25
C THR A 33 -29.87 -2.07 0.00
N VAL A 34 -29.43 -3.04 -0.80
CA VAL A 34 -28.61 -2.81 -1.99
C VAL A 34 -29.26 -3.45 -3.21
N ARG A 35 -29.17 -2.74 -4.34
CA ARG A 35 -29.54 -3.23 -5.68
C ARG A 35 -28.38 -2.96 -6.63
N ILE A 36 -27.79 -4.04 -7.16
CA ILE A 36 -26.63 -3.98 -8.06
C ILE A 36 -26.96 -4.71 -9.35
N MET A 37 -26.77 -4.05 -10.48
CA MET A 37 -26.79 -4.68 -11.79
C MET A 37 -25.39 -5.18 -12.13
N VAL A 38 -25.26 -6.46 -12.42
CA VAL A 38 -24.04 -7.13 -12.86
C VAL A 38 -24.06 -7.20 -14.38
N LEU A 39 -23.08 -6.60 -15.05
CA LEU A 39 -23.07 -6.45 -16.50
C LEU A 39 -22.29 -7.56 -17.22
N ASN A 40 -21.32 -8.14 -16.55
CA ASN A 40 -20.43 -9.17 -17.09
C ASN A 40 -19.91 -10.08 -15.99
N LYS A 41 -19.08 -11.05 -16.35
CA LYS A 41 -18.49 -12.03 -15.42
C LYS A 41 -17.57 -11.40 -14.37
N ASP A 42 -16.83 -10.38 -14.74
CA ASP A 42 -15.87 -9.72 -13.85
C ASP A 42 -16.57 -8.95 -12.70
N GLY A 43 -17.83 -8.53 -12.90
CA GLY A 43 -18.65 -7.88 -11.88
C GLY A 43 -19.33 -8.83 -10.88
N GLU A 44 -19.20 -10.13 -10.97
CA GLU A 44 -19.87 -11.06 -10.04
C GLU A 44 -19.33 -10.91 -8.60
N ASP A 45 -18.02 -10.81 -8.45
CA ASP A 45 -17.39 -10.65 -7.14
C ASP A 45 -17.73 -9.29 -6.50
N ASP A 46 -17.90 -8.25 -7.30
CA ASP A 46 -18.28 -6.90 -6.86
C ASP A 46 -19.71 -6.85 -6.28
N ALA A 47 -20.58 -7.75 -6.73
CA ALA A 47 -21.96 -7.83 -6.27
C ALA A 47 -22.15 -8.84 -5.10
N ALA A 48 -21.10 -9.52 -4.66
CA ALA A 48 -21.18 -10.45 -3.56
C ALA A 48 -21.50 -9.75 -2.23
N PHE A 49 -22.35 -10.37 -1.42
CA PHE A 49 -22.51 -9.95 -0.02
C PHE A 49 -21.28 -10.43 0.77
N MET A 50 -20.59 -9.49 1.41
CA MET A 50 -19.47 -9.81 2.29
C MET A 50 -19.42 -8.82 3.46
N LYS A 51 -19.45 -9.36 4.71
CA LYS A 51 -19.33 -8.59 5.95
C LYS A 51 -18.41 -9.29 6.93
N THR A 52 -17.40 -8.58 7.39
CA THR A 52 -16.53 -9.04 8.49
C THR A 52 -17.07 -8.49 9.79
N LEU A 53 -17.48 -9.37 10.67
CA LEU A 53 -18.07 -9.07 11.97
C LEU A 53 -17.01 -9.27 13.06
N ALA A 54 -16.69 -8.20 13.77
CA ALA A 54 -15.85 -8.24 14.95
C ALA A 54 -16.62 -8.79 16.18
N SER A 55 -15.91 -9.07 17.26
CA SER A 55 -16.54 -9.41 18.54
C SER A 55 -17.57 -8.36 18.95
N GLY A 56 -18.71 -8.82 19.43
CA GLY A 56 -19.84 -7.96 19.77
C GLY A 56 -20.76 -7.58 18.61
N TRP A 57 -20.41 -7.94 17.37
CA TRP A 57 -21.26 -7.79 16.20
C TRP A 57 -21.93 -9.10 15.80
N SER A 58 -23.13 -9.01 15.26
CA SER A 58 -23.88 -10.20 14.81
C SER A 58 -24.82 -9.85 13.65
N LEU A 59 -24.80 -10.67 12.59
CA LEU A 59 -25.80 -10.62 11.52
C LEU A 59 -27.11 -11.23 12.02
N LYS A 60 -28.17 -10.41 12.05
CA LYS A 60 -29.49 -10.79 12.59
C LYS A 60 -30.45 -11.31 11.53
N SER A 61 -30.42 -10.68 10.37
CA SER A 61 -31.25 -11.07 9.25
C SER A 61 -30.50 -10.88 7.93
N PHE A 62 -30.88 -11.65 6.94
CA PHE A 62 -30.45 -11.51 5.57
C PHE A 62 -31.57 -11.99 4.63
N SER A 63 -31.84 -11.22 3.61
CA SER A 63 -32.72 -11.59 2.49
C SER A 63 -32.09 -11.16 1.18
N GLY A 64 -31.96 -12.07 0.23
CA GLY A 64 -31.40 -11.80 -1.09
C GLY A 64 -32.23 -12.40 -2.21
N ARG A 65 -32.16 -11.81 -3.40
CA ARG A 65 -32.75 -12.36 -4.61
C ARG A 65 -31.94 -11.99 -5.84
N LEU A 66 -31.99 -12.87 -6.82
CA LEU A 66 -31.43 -12.66 -8.15
C LEU A 66 -32.58 -12.45 -9.13
N VAL A 67 -32.49 -11.39 -9.92
CA VAL A 67 -33.53 -10.96 -10.85
C VAL A 67 -32.96 -10.94 -12.27
N ASP A 68 -33.63 -11.57 -13.21
CA ASP A 68 -33.23 -11.59 -14.61
C ASP A 68 -33.51 -10.23 -15.31
N PRO A 69 -33.02 -10.02 -16.55
CA PRO A 69 -33.23 -8.77 -17.28
C PRO A 69 -34.70 -8.45 -17.58
N MET A 70 -35.58 -9.44 -17.47
CA MET A 70 -37.03 -9.29 -17.68
C MET A 70 -37.76 -8.92 -16.38
N GLY A 71 -37.04 -8.77 -15.25
CA GLY A 71 -37.61 -8.44 -13.95
C GLY A 71 -38.16 -9.66 -13.18
N LYS A 72 -37.92 -10.88 -13.65
CA LYS A 72 -38.36 -12.09 -12.98
C LYS A 72 -37.33 -12.54 -11.92
N VAL A 73 -37.81 -12.85 -10.71
CA VAL A 73 -36.97 -13.45 -9.66
C VAL A 73 -36.64 -14.88 -10.04
N VAL A 74 -35.33 -15.17 -10.20
CA VAL A 74 -34.82 -16.50 -10.60
C VAL A 74 -34.24 -17.28 -9.42
N ALA A 75 -33.81 -16.59 -8.35
CA ALA A 75 -33.34 -17.22 -7.11
C ALA A 75 -33.68 -16.35 -5.90
N LYS A 76 -33.82 -16.99 -4.73
CA LYS A 76 -34.01 -16.34 -3.43
C LYS A 76 -33.07 -16.94 -2.40
N TYR A 77 -32.55 -16.10 -1.54
CA TYR A 77 -31.58 -16.45 -0.51
C TYR A 77 -32.04 -15.90 0.85
N GLY A 78 -31.74 -16.60 1.92
CA GLY A 78 -31.99 -16.18 3.28
C GLY A 78 -30.74 -16.31 4.15
N LEU A 79 -30.87 -16.00 5.44
CA LEU A 79 -29.74 -16.06 6.38
C LEU A 79 -29.05 -17.43 6.43
N LYS A 80 -29.77 -18.52 6.20
CA LYS A 80 -29.24 -19.90 6.14
C LYS A 80 -28.30 -20.14 4.96
N ASP A 81 -28.41 -19.35 3.90
CA ASP A 81 -27.59 -19.46 2.70
C ASP A 81 -26.28 -18.67 2.80
N VAL A 82 -26.19 -17.75 3.78
CA VAL A 82 -24.99 -16.99 4.09
C VAL A 82 -23.96 -17.89 4.75
N ARG A 83 -22.81 -18.02 4.11
CA ARG A 83 -21.68 -18.82 4.61
C ARG A 83 -20.84 -18.02 5.59
N SER A 84 -20.07 -18.73 6.39
CA SER A 84 -19.11 -18.15 7.33
C SER A 84 -17.74 -18.71 7.05
N THR A 85 -16.74 -17.86 7.12
CA THR A 85 -15.34 -18.26 7.11
C THR A 85 -14.58 -17.48 8.18
N GLN A 86 -13.55 -18.10 8.72
CA GLN A 86 -12.54 -17.45 9.54
C GLN A 86 -11.25 -17.58 8.75
N PHE A 87 -10.72 -16.47 8.26
CA PHE A 87 -9.41 -16.44 7.64
C PHE A 87 -8.37 -16.35 8.74
N SER A 88 -7.61 -17.41 8.98
CA SER A 88 -6.59 -17.42 10.02
C SER A 88 -5.29 -18.09 9.57
N GLU A 89 -4.60 -17.51 8.60
CA GLU A 89 -3.17 -17.77 8.48
C GLU A 89 -2.40 -16.74 9.30
N GLY A 90 -1.92 -17.14 10.48
CA GLY A 90 -1.16 -16.28 11.39
C GLY A 90 -1.98 -15.22 12.14
N LEU A 91 -3.31 -15.39 12.22
CA LEU A 91 -4.24 -14.48 12.88
C LEU A 91 -4.92 -15.17 14.06
N ALA A 92 -4.84 -14.57 15.24
CA ALA A 92 -5.71 -14.87 16.35
C ALA A 92 -6.74 -13.73 16.45
N ASP A 93 -7.84 -13.84 15.75
CA ASP A 93 -8.93 -12.88 15.78
C ASP A 93 -10.26 -13.53 16.14
N ASP A 94 -11.21 -12.72 16.60
CA ASP A 94 -12.60 -13.10 16.81
C ASP A 94 -13.52 -12.58 15.70
N TYR A 95 -12.92 -12.25 14.54
CA TYR A 95 -13.65 -11.85 13.35
C TYR A 95 -14.24 -13.06 12.63
N THR A 96 -15.46 -12.88 12.14
CA THR A 96 -16.13 -13.86 11.29
C THR A 96 -16.58 -13.17 10.02
N THR A 97 -16.08 -13.60 8.87
CA THR A 97 -16.57 -13.09 7.59
C THR A 97 -17.80 -13.88 7.16
N LYS A 98 -18.90 -13.18 6.98
CA LYS A 98 -20.16 -13.66 6.40
C LYS A 98 -20.18 -13.30 4.92
N TYR A 99 -20.45 -14.28 4.07
CA TYR A 99 -20.45 -14.03 2.62
C TYR A 99 -21.49 -14.86 1.88
N LEU A 100 -21.95 -14.32 0.75
CA LEU A 100 -22.79 -15.00 -0.22
C LEU A 100 -22.45 -14.47 -1.62
N VAL A 101 -22.08 -15.37 -2.52
CA VAL A 101 -21.83 -15.04 -3.93
C VAL A 101 -23.11 -15.32 -4.73
N PHE A 102 -23.49 -14.36 -5.57
CA PHE A 102 -24.58 -14.47 -6.50
C PHE A 102 -24.00 -14.73 -7.89
N SER A 103 -24.53 -15.71 -8.60
CA SER A 103 -24.03 -16.07 -9.93
C SER A 103 -25.17 -16.40 -10.89
N SER A 104 -24.99 -16.02 -12.16
CA SER A 104 -25.91 -16.31 -13.25
C SER A 104 -25.14 -16.56 -14.55
N ASP A 105 -25.63 -17.49 -15.37
CA ASP A 105 -25.06 -17.74 -16.71
C ASP A 105 -25.48 -16.68 -17.74
N ARG A 106 -26.34 -15.74 -17.37
CA ARG A 106 -26.90 -14.71 -18.28
C ARG A 106 -26.69 -13.31 -17.71
N PHE A 107 -26.13 -12.43 -18.51
CA PHE A 107 -25.91 -11.02 -18.20
C PHE A 107 -26.76 -10.11 -19.11
N PRO A 108 -27.13 -8.89 -18.65
CA PRO A 108 -27.01 -8.44 -17.27
C PRO A 108 -28.02 -9.10 -16.34
N TYR A 109 -27.77 -9.12 -15.04
CA TYR A 109 -28.74 -9.49 -14.03
C TYR A 109 -28.67 -8.54 -12.83
N VAL A 110 -29.69 -8.55 -11.98
CA VAL A 110 -29.73 -7.70 -10.80
C VAL A 110 -29.68 -8.55 -9.54
N VAL A 111 -28.75 -8.21 -8.66
CA VAL A 111 -28.69 -8.70 -7.29
C VAL A 111 -29.38 -7.69 -6.39
N GLU A 112 -30.30 -8.15 -5.57
CA GLU A 112 -30.95 -7.34 -4.52
C GLU A 112 -30.79 -8.07 -3.21
N TYR A 113 -30.27 -7.39 -2.18
CA TYR A 113 -30.22 -7.93 -0.83
C TYR A 113 -30.48 -6.87 0.22
N SER A 114 -30.93 -7.32 1.38
CA SER A 114 -31.02 -6.53 2.61
C SER A 114 -30.53 -7.36 3.78
N TYR A 115 -29.93 -6.67 4.76
CA TYR A 115 -29.49 -7.30 5.99
C TYR A 115 -29.62 -6.36 7.19
N GLU A 116 -29.63 -6.96 8.37
CA GLU A 116 -29.53 -6.28 9.67
C GLU A 116 -28.36 -6.86 10.46
N GLU A 117 -27.50 -5.99 10.98
CA GLU A 117 -26.46 -6.35 11.94
C GLU A 117 -26.53 -5.46 13.20
N ASN A 118 -26.18 -6.05 14.33
CA ASN A 118 -26.24 -5.39 15.62
C ASN A 118 -24.88 -5.45 16.32
N CYS A 119 -24.46 -4.29 16.85
CA CYS A 119 -23.36 -4.15 17.80
C CYS A 119 -23.88 -4.04 19.22
N THR A 120 -23.26 -4.78 20.18
CA THR A 120 -23.66 -4.81 21.60
C THR A 120 -22.52 -4.65 22.59
N GLN A 121 -21.27 -4.55 22.13
CA GLN A 121 -20.07 -4.41 22.97
C GLN A 121 -19.37 -3.04 22.78
N GLY A 122 -20.04 -2.14 22.05
CA GLY A 122 -19.50 -0.82 21.74
C GLY A 122 -18.75 -0.74 20.41
N PHE A 123 -18.53 0.46 19.98
CA PHE A 123 -17.87 0.82 18.72
C PHE A 123 -17.10 2.14 18.90
N LEU A 124 -16.08 2.39 18.10
CA LEU A 124 -15.39 3.69 18.11
C LEU A 124 -16.15 4.71 17.27
N VAL A 125 -16.45 4.35 16.04
CA VAL A 125 -17.15 5.20 15.06
C VAL A 125 -18.24 4.41 14.34
N PRO A 126 -19.32 5.07 13.87
CA PRO A 126 -20.26 4.46 12.92
C PRO A 126 -19.58 4.09 11.61
N PRO A 127 -20.11 3.10 10.85
CA PRO A 127 -19.63 2.80 9.52
C PRO A 127 -19.61 4.06 8.63
N PRO A 128 -18.57 4.30 7.83
CA PRO A 128 -18.55 5.41 6.90
C PRO A 128 -19.57 5.22 5.77
N PHE A 129 -20.06 6.31 5.23
CA PHE A 129 -20.85 6.30 3.99
C PHE A 129 -19.88 6.32 2.80
N ALA A 130 -19.59 5.18 2.22
CA ALA A 130 -18.70 4.99 1.08
C ALA A 130 -19.33 4.03 0.07
N PRO A 131 -20.32 4.50 -0.71
CA PRO A 131 -21.13 3.62 -1.55
C PRO A 131 -20.39 3.14 -2.80
N VAL A 132 -19.35 3.85 -3.26
CA VAL A 132 -18.48 3.45 -4.39
C VAL A 132 -17.12 3.09 -3.83
N ARG A 133 -16.61 1.90 -4.16
CA ARG A 133 -15.35 1.38 -3.62
C ARG A 133 -14.39 0.84 -4.67
N LEU A 134 -14.88 0.61 -5.89
CA LEU A 134 -14.18 -0.08 -6.95
C LEU A 134 -14.14 0.77 -8.23
N TYR A 135 -13.07 0.61 -8.99
CA TYR A 135 -13.06 1.05 -10.38
C TYR A 135 -14.10 0.28 -11.19
N GLU A 136 -14.48 0.83 -12.35
CA GLU A 136 -15.46 0.21 -13.26
C GLU A 136 -16.84 -0.03 -12.63
N GLN A 137 -17.11 0.59 -11.48
CA GLN A 137 -18.39 0.59 -10.81
C GLN A 137 -19.10 1.94 -10.97
N GLU A 138 -20.29 1.94 -11.56
CA GLU A 138 -21.19 3.09 -11.62
C GLU A 138 -22.18 3.04 -10.45
N MET A 139 -22.60 4.20 -9.95
CA MET A 139 -23.65 4.32 -8.96
C MET A 139 -24.72 5.31 -9.44
N LYS A 140 -25.99 4.90 -9.40
CA LYS A 140 -27.11 5.77 -9.76
C LYS A 140 -27.59 6.59 -8.56
N ARG A 141 -27.64 5.97 -7.38
CA ARG A 141 -28.07 6.62 -6.14
C ARG A 141 -27.57 5.87 -4.93
N ALA A 142 -27.20 6.62 -3.89
CA ALA A 142 -26.99 6.05 -2.56
C ALA A 142 -27.50 7.01 -1.48
N SER A 143 -27.89 6.46 -0.33
CA SER A 143 -28.29 7.24 0.84
C SER A 143 -27.79 6.60 2.13
N TYR A 144 -27.47 7.46 3.09
CA TYR A 144 -27.09 7.08 4.44
C TYR A 144 -27.95 7.85 5.43
N THR A 145 -28.57 7.13 6.37
CA THR A 145 -29.36 7.75 7.43
C THR A 145 -28.76 7.39 8.78
N LEU A 146 -28.33 8.39 9.55
CA LEU A 146 -27.84 8.23 10.92
C LEU A 146 -28.92 8.71 11.88
N VAL A 147 -29.39 7.80 12.72
CA VAL A 147 -30.36 8.07 13.78
C VAL A 147 -29.66 7.97 15.12
N THR A 148 -29.72 9.04 15.93
CA THR A 148 -29.08 9.11 17.25
C THR A 148 -30.07 9.65 18.28
N PRO A 149 -29.89 9.36 19.59
CA PRO A 149 -30.56 10.11 20.65
C PRO A 149 -30.25 11.62 20.52
N SER A 150 -31.18 12.49 20.94
CA SER A 150 -31.02 13.94 20.81
C SER A 150 -29.84 14.52 21.59
N ASP A 151 -29.41 13.83 22.66
CA ASP A 151 -28.24 14.18 23.48
C ASP A 151 -26.93 13.52 22.99
N TYR A 152 -26.94 12.82 21.86
CA TYR A 152 -25.79 12.14 21.29
C TYR A 152 -25.25 12.90 20.08
N GLY A 153 -24.21 13.71 20.32
CA GLY A 153 -23.58 14.51 19.27
C GLY A 153 -22.76 13.65 18.32
N VAL A 154 -22.80 14.01 17.04
CA VAL A 154 -21.97 13.40 15.97
C VAL A 154 -21.52 14.49 15.03
N SER A 155 -20.20 14.60 14.84
CA SER A 155 -19.55 15.38 13.79
C SER A 155 -19.28 14.50 12.56
N TRP A 156 -19.06 15.11 11.40
CA TRP A 156 -18.75 14.38 10.17
C TRP A 156 -17.77 15.15 9.29
N SER A 157 -17.02 14.44 8.49
CA SER A 157 -16.13 14.96 7.45
C SER A 157 -16.40 14.29 6.12
N SER A 158 -16.34 15.04 5.03
CA SER A 158 -16.63 14.56 3.67
C SER A 158 -15.36 14.58 2.82
N PHE A 159 -15.14 13.50 2.06
CA PHE A 159 -14.05 13.34 1.10
C PHE A 159 -14.62 13.22 -0.30
N ASN A 160 -14.04 13.93 -1.27
CA ASN A 160 -14.38 13.88 -2.70
C ASN A 160 -15.88 14.13 -3.01
N CYS A 161 -16.61 14.73 -2.08
CA CYS A 161 -17.99 15.13 -2.24
C CYS A 161 -18.33 16.30 -1.32
N ALA A 162 -19.32 17.11 -1.75
CA ALA A 162 -19.83 18.24 -0.97
C ALA A 162 -21.32 17.99 -0.67
N ILE A 163 -21.60 17.03 0.21
CA ILE A 163 -22.97 16.70 0.61
C ILE A 163 -23.21 17.01 2.08
N THR A 164 -24.38 17.57 2.37
CA THR A 164 -24.85 17.89 3.72
C THR A 164 -26.12 17.10 4.04
N PRO A 165 -26.38 16.73 5.30
CA PRO A 165 -27.54 15.96 5.64
C PRO A 165 -28.82 16.81 5.69
N GLN A 166 -29.93 16.19 5.34
CA GLN A 166 -31.26 16.64 5.79
C GLN A 166 -31.44 16.17 7.24
N THR A 167 -31.74 17.09 8.14
CA THR A 167 -31.90 16.79 9.57
C THR A 167 -33.37 16.89 9.98
N ILE A 168 -33.85 15.88 10.69
CA ILE A 168 -35.21 15.82 11.26
C ILE A 168 -35.04 15.48 12.75
N GLU A 169 -35.63 16.32 13.59
CA GLU A 169 -35.64 16.11 15.05
C GLU A 169 -37.06 15.72 15.49
N GLY A 170 -37.16 14.74 16.36
CA GLY A 170 -38.45 14.31 16.90
C GLY A 170 -38.33 13.05 17.76
N ASN A 171 -39.27 12.87 18.66
CA ASN A 171 -39.37 11.69 19.55
C ASN A 171 -38.10 11.37 20.35
N GLY A 172 -37.35 12.41 20.78
CA GLY A 172 -36.10 12.24 21.52
C GLY A 172 -34.92 11.76 20.67
N CYS A 173 -35.02 11.78 19.35
CA CYS A 173 -33.99 11.38 18.39
C CYS A 173 -33.74 12.46 17.35
N VAL A 174 -32.54 12.42 16.75
CA VAL A 174 -32.15 13.20 15.58
C VAL A 174 -31.82 12.24 14.44
N SER A 175 -32.50 12.41 13.31
CA SER A 175 -32.25 11.69 12.08
C SER A 175 -31.54 12.61 11.08
N ARG A 176 -30.35 12.21 10.60
CA ARG A 176 -29.58 12.93 9.59
C ARG A 176 -29.43 12.05 8.37
N LYS A 177 -29.90 12.53 7.20
CA LYS A 177 -29.88 11.77 5.96
C LYS A 177 -29.01 12.47 4.92
N TRP A 178 -27.95 11.79 4.50
CA TRP A 178 -27.13 12.14 3.34
C TRP A 178 -27.64 11.39 2.12
N VAL A 179 -27.71 12.09 0.98
CA VAL A 179 -28.06 11.50 -0.31
C VAL A 179 -26.94 11.85 -1.29
N MET A 180 -26.37 10.83 -1.89
CA MET A 180 -25.34 10.97 -2.91
C MET A 180 -26.01 10.82 -4.28
N PRO A 181 -25.91 11.85 -5.16
CA PRO A 181 -26.34 11.72 -6.55
C PRO A 181 -25.44 10.73 -7.27
N GLY A 182 -25.79 10.35 -8.48
CA GLY A 182 -25.05 9.37 -9.27
C GLY A 182 -23.54 9.64 -9.34
N PHE A 183 -22.77 8.57 -9.48
CA PHE A 183 -21.33 8.57 -9.69
C PHE A 183 -21.04 7.78 -10.96
N SER A 184 -20.33 8.39 -11.92
CA SER A 184 -19.93 7.72 -13.16
C SER A 184 -18.77 6.78 -12.91
N SER A 185 -18.78 5.62 -13.56
CA SER A 185 -17.66 4.67 -13.45
C SER A 185 -16.36 5.29 -13.95
N ILE A 186 -15.28 4.91 -13.31
CA ILE A 186 -13.91 5.30 -13.68
C ILE A 186 -13.19 4.03 -14.08
N SER A 187 -12.63 4.01 -15.29
CA SER A 187 -11.86 2.85 -15.77
C SER A 187 -10.58 2.66 -14.97
N ASP A 188 -10.26 1.43 -14.62
CA ASP A 188 -8.98 1.09 -14.01
C ASP A 188 -7.83 1.28 -15.00
N GLY A 189 -6.61 1.42 -14.50
CA GLY A 189 -5.41 1.63 -15.31
C GLY A 189 -4.18 1.93 -14.49
N ILE A 190 -3.11 2.29 -15.19
CA ILE A 190 -1.85 2.66 -14.53
C ILE A 190 -1.89 4.07 -13.96
N PHE A 191 -1.12 4.29 -12.90
CA PHE A 191 -1.06 5.59 -12.23
C PHE A 191 -2.43 6.15 -11.87
N MET A 192 -3.34 5.25 -11.46
CA MET A 192 -4.63 5.66 -10.95
C MET A 192 -4.45 6.39 -9.61
N PRO A 193 -5.23 7.46 -9.36
CA PRO A 193 -5.36 7.98 -8.02
C PRO A 193 -5.82 6.88 -7.07
N LEU A 194 -5.39 6.92 -5.82
CA LEU A 194 -5.90 5.97 -4.82
C LEU A 194 -7.42 6.13 -4.66
N PRO A 195 -8.16 5.07 -4.28
CA PRO A 195 -9.59 5.17 -4.01
C PRO A 195 -9.96 6.30 -3.06
N GLU A 196 -9.09 6.62 -2.09
CA GLU A 196 -9.29 7.72 -1.14
C GLU A 196 -9.25 9.12 -1.77
N ASP A 197 -8.56 9.28 -2.90
CA ASP A 197 -8.46 10.55 -3.63
C ASP A 197 -9.55 10.73 -4.69
N LEU A 198 -10.33 9.67 -4.98
CA LEU A 198 -11.36 9.66 -6.02
C LEU A 198 -12.76 9.44 -5.50
N PHE A 199 -12.96 8.44 -4.65
CA PHE A 199 -14.31 7.99 -4.34
C PHE A 199 -14.92 8.82 -3.21
N PRO A 200 -16.21 9.17 -3.37
CA PRO A 200 -16.91 9.97 -2.37
C PRO A 200 -17.10 9.18 -1.06
N MET A 201 -16.86 9.84 0.07
CA MET A 201 -17.03 9.26 1.39
C MET A 201 -17.45 10.31 2.42
N VAL A 202 -18.24 9.90 3.40
CA VAL A 202 -18.51 10.66 4.63
C VAL A 202 -18.13 9.81 5.84
N CYS A 203 -17.30 10.36 6.69
CA CYS A 203 -16.89 9.75 7.97
C CYS A 203 -17.63 10.41 9.13
N PHE A 204 -17.94 9.65 10.18
CA PHE A 204 -18.71 10.08 11.33
C PHE A 204 -17.92 9.92 12.62
N SER A 205 -17.85 10.97 13.42
CA SER A 205 -17.15 11.02 14.71
C SER A 205 -18.17 11.31 15.81
N PRO A 206 -18.55 10.33 16.64
CA PRO A 206 -19.46 10.56 17.73
C PRO A 206 -18.76 11.24 18.91
N ASP A 207 -19.47 12.12 19.64
CA ASP A 207 -18.94 12.76 20.83
C ASP A 207 -18.54 11.76 21.91
N ARG A 208 -19.27 10.65 22.00
CA ARG A 208 -19.07 9.58 22.99
C ARG A 208 -19.07 8.23 22.30
N PHE A 209 -18.13 7.38 22.69
CA PHE A 209 -18.09 5.98 22.26
C PHE A 209 -17.81 5.06 23.43
N SER A 210 -17.97 3.77 23.23
CA SER A 210 -17.50 2.74 24.15
C SER A 210 -16.85 1.63 23.36
N TRP A 211 -15.75 1.09 23.87
CA TRP A 211 -15.08 -0.09 23.33
C TRP A 211 -14.94 -1.13 24.43
N PHE A 212 -15.69 -2.22 24.34
CA PHE A 212 -15.74 -3.26 25.37
C PHE A 212 -15.93 -2.68 26.79
N LYS A 213 -16.92 -1.79 26.96
CA LYS A 213 -17.26 -1.06 28.19
C LYS A 213 -16.21 -0.04 28.67
N ARG A 214 -15.22 0.28 27.86
CA ARG A 214 -14.31 1.41 28.08
C ARG A 214 -14.87 2.63 27.38
N GLU A 215 -15.46 3.52 28.19
CA GLU A 215 -16.01 4.79 27.68
C GLU A 215 -14.91 5.73 27.23
N GLY A 216 -15.14 6.46 26.15
CA GLY A 216 -14.25 7.45 25.59
C GLY A 216 -14.99 8.56 24.86
N SER A 217 -14.25 9.56 24.39
CA SER A 217 -14.75 10.71 23.65
C SER A 217 -13.92 10.97 22.40
N LEU A 218 -14.59 11.33 21.30
CA LEU A 218 -13.96 11.83 20.06
C LEU A 218 -14.25 13.32 19.86
N ARG A 219 -14.73 14.04 20.89
CA ARG A 219 -15.03 15.47 20.78
C ARG A 219 -13.79 16.31 20.51
N THR A 220 -12.68 15.94 21.14
CA THR A 220 -11.39 16.59 20.95
C THR A 220 -10.26 15.58 20.79
N ILE A 221 -9.18 16.02 20.17
CA ILE A 221 -7.94 15.25 20.01
C ILE A 221 -7.35 14.82 21.35
N ASP A 222 -7.41 15.70 22.35
CA ASP A 222 -6.89 15.46 23.70
C ASP A 222 -7.72 14.42 24.47
N GLU A 223 -9.04 14.43 24.31
CA GLU A 223 -9.92 13.45 24.97
C GLU A 223 -9.69 12.03 24.43
N TYR A 224 -9.60 11.89 23.10
CA TYR A 224 -9.26 10.61 22.48
C TYR A 224 -7.82 10.19 22.79
N GLY A 225 -6.87 11.11 22.69
CA GLY A 225 -5.46 10.88 23.02
C GLY A 225 -5.28 10.34 24.42
N ARG A 226 -5.96 10.94 25.41
CA ARG A 226 -5.92 10.49 26.81
C ARG A 226 -6.54 9.11 27.00
N TRP A 227 -7.67 8.84 26.34
CA TRP A 227 -8.30 7.51 26.38
C TRP A 227 -7.37 6.42 25.85
N LYS A 228 -6.75 6.66 24.70
CA LYS A 228 -5.81 5.71 24.08
C LYS A 228 -4.53 5.55 24.91
N TRP A 229 -3.96 6.65 25.36
CA TRP A 229 -2.78 6.63 26.22
C TRP A 229 -2.99 5.80 27.50
N ASN A 230 -4.14 5.91 28.13
CA ASN A 230 -4.47 5.10 29.32
C ASN A 230 -4.47 3.60 28.99
N LEU A 231 -4.99 3.18 27.83
CA LEU A 231 -4.94 1.77 27.41
C LEU A 231 -3.51 1.28 27.20
N ILE A 232 -2.63 2.15 26.66
CA ILE A 232 -1.21 1.84 26.44
C ILE A 232 -0.50 1.72 27.80
N GLU A 233 -0.65 2.71 28.69
CA GLU A 233 0.05 2.73 29.98
C GLU A 233 -0.42 1.61 30.93
N GLU A 234 -1.70 1.25 30.93
CA GLU A 234 -2.21 0.08 31.65
C GLU A 234 -1.51 -1.24 31.25
N SER A 235 -0.89 -1.27 30.08
CA SER A 235 -0.18 -2.42 29.52
C SER A 235 1.32 -2.22 29.45
N SER A 236 1.89 -1.22 30.13
CA SER A 236 3.29 -0.81 29.94
C SER A 236 4.22 -1.22 31.09
N GLU A 237 3.79 -2.13 31.96
CA GLU A 237 4.64 -2.67 33.03
C GLU A 237 5.63 -3.70 32.45
N ILE A 238 6.93 -3.50 32.73
CA ILE A 238 8.00 -4.39 32.28
C ILE A 238 8.34 -5.39 33.40
N PRO A 239 8.36 -6.73 33.15
CA PRO A 239 8.74 -7.69 34.16
C PRO A 239 10.25 -7.65 34.45
N ALA A 240 10.65 -7.98 35.68
CA ALA A 240 12.03 -7.89 36.14
C ALA A 240 13.04 -8.66 35.25
N GLU A 241 12.66 -9.83 34.72
CA GLU A 241 13.51 -10.63 33.85
C GLU A 241 13.77 -9.94 32.51
N LEU A 242 12.76 -9.24 31.97
CA LEU A 242 12.92 -8.46 30.75
C LEU A 242 13.72 -7.18 31.02
N ALA A 243 13.50 -6.49 32.15
CA ALA A 243 14.30 -5.34 32.57
C ALA A 243 15.79 -5.71 32.69
N ALA A 244 16.10 -6.82 33.36
CA ALA A 244 17.49 -7.32 33.44
C ALA A 244 18.09 -7.63 32.05
N THR A 245 17.28 -8.14 31.12
CA THR A 245 17.72 -8.38 29.72
C THR A 245 18.00 -7.07 29.01
N VAL A 246 17.16 -6.05 29.17
CA VAL A 246 17.36 -4.72 28.59
C VAL A 246 18.65 -4.10 29.10
N HIS A 247 18.90 -4.12 30.41
CA HIS A 247 20.15 -3.63 31.01
C HIS A 247 21.38 -4.39 30.51
N ALA A 248 21.31 -5.72 30.40
CA ALA A 248 22.40 -6.51 29.86
C ALA A 248 22.77 -6.16 28.41
N ILE A 249 21.79 -5.71 27.61
CA ILE A 249 21.99 -5.30 26.22
C ILE A 249 22.40 -3.84 26.12
N ALA A 250 21.74 -2.94 26.85
CA ALA A 250 21.87 -1.50 26.65
C ALA A 250 23.00 -0.86 27.49
N ASP A 251 23.26 -1.31 28.73
CA ASP A 251 24.22 -0.66 29.61
C ASP A 251 25.66 -0.69 29.10
N PRO A 252 26.16 -1.77 28.44
CA PRO A 252 27.48 -1.79 27.84
C PRO A 252 27.66 -0.83 26.66
N VAL A 253 26.56 -0.33 26.07
CA VAL A 253 26.56 0.50 24.87
C VAL A 253 26.45 1.98 25.27
N VAL A 254 27.35 2.82 24.79
CA VAL A 254 27.36 4.27 25.15
C VAL A 254 26.46 5.09 24.24
N ASN A 255 26.50 4.84 22.94
CA ASN A 255 25.79 5.65 21.95
C ASN A 255 24.29 5.32 21.96
N LYS A 256 23.43 6.37 21.95
CA LYS A 256 21.95 6.21 21.96
C LYS A 256 21.46 5.37 20.77
N ARG A 257 21.95 5.66 19.55
CA ARG A 257 21.51 4.97 18.33
C ARG A 257 21.92 3.49 18.36
N ASP A 258 23.11 3.18 18.85
CA ASP A 258 23.58 1.81 18.98
C ASP A 258 22.79 1.03 20.05
N LYS A 259 22.39 1.68 21.16
CA LYS A 259 21.45 1.08 22.14
C LYS A 259 20.12 0.72 21.49
N ILE A 260 19.52 1.66 20.73
CA ILE A 260 18.27 1.43 20.01
C ILE A 260 18.43 0.25 19.04
N LEU A 261 19.52 0.24 18.26
CA LEU A 261 19.82 -0.83 17.29
C LEU A 261 19.97 -2.20 17.98
N ALA A 262 20.65 -2.26 19.11
CA ALA A 262 20.84 -3.49 19.87
C ALA A 262 19.51 -4.04 20.43
N LEU A 263 18.67 -3.17 20.99
CA LEU A 263 17.34 -3.54 21.50
C LEU A 263 16.39 -3.93 20.36
N TYR A 264 16.43 -3.22 19.25
CA TYR A 264 15.64 -3.55 18.06
C TYR A 264 16.05 -4.92 17.47
N GLY A 265 17.35 -5.17 17.33
CA GLY A 265 17.87 -6.47 16.89
C GLY A 265 17.49 -7.61 17.84
N TYR A 266 17.50 -7.35 19.16
CA TYR A 266 17.00 -8.31 20.14
C TYR A 266 15.52 -8.60 19.93
N MET A 267 14.71 -7.58 19.71
CA MET A 267 13.27 -7.73 19.43
C MET A 267 13.04 -8.56 18.16
N GLN A 268 13.69 -8.21 17.05
CA GLN A 268 13.55 -8.92 15.77
C GLN A 268 13.94 -10.40 15.87
N LYS A 269 14.97 -10.73 16.65
CA LYS A 269 15.47 -12.10 16.81
C LYS A 269 14.57 -12.97 17.69
N ASN A 270 13.90 -12.39 18.69
CA ASN A 270 13.26 -13.15 19.77
C ASN A 270 11.74 -13.16 19.70
N TYR A 271 11.14 -12.25 18.94
CA TYR A 271 9.68 -12.12 18.86
C TYR A 271 9.20 -12.16 17.41
N ARG A 272 8.06 -12.78 17.21
CA ARG A 272 7.41 -12.86 15.91
C ARG A 272 6.11 -12.07 15.90
N TYR A 273 5.77 -11.53 14.75
CA TYR A 273 4.47 -10.92 14.54
C TYR A 273 3.38 -12.00 14.42
N VAL A 274 2.32 -11.84 15.20
CA VAL A 274 1.05 -12.59 15.07
C VAL A 274 -0.07 -11.59 15.31
N SER A 275 -0.93 -11.37 14.34
CA SER A 275 -2.05 -10.44 14.50
C SER A 275 -3.04 -10.97 15.55
N ILE A 276 -3.38 -10.13 16.54
CA ILE A 276 -4.30 -10.46 17.62
C ILE A 276 -5.33 -9.35 17.76
N GLN A 277 -6.58 -9.65 17.41
CA GLN A 277 -7.67 -8.70 17.37
C GLN A 277 -8.88 -9.19 18.19
N ILE A 278 -8.63 -9.68 19.43
CA ILE A 278 -9.66 -10.29 20.27
C ILE A 278 -10.18 -9.26 21.28
N GLY A 279 -11.45 -8.91 21.19
CA GLY A 279 -12.15 -8.06 22.14
C GLY A 279 -11.46 -6.71 22.38
N ILE A 280 -11.14 -6.38 23.64
CA ILE A 280 -10.44 -5.15 24.00
C ILE A 280 -9.05 -5.05 23.35
N GLY A 281 -8.43 -6.20 23.02
CA GLY A 281 -7.14 -6.31 22.35
C GLY A 281 -7.12 -5.72 20.94
N GLY A 282 -8.28 -5.44 20.33
CA GLY A 282 -8.35 -4.64 19.10
C GLY A 282 -7.81 -3.21 19.29
N GLN A 283 -7.83 -2.66 20.54
CA GLN A 283 -7.35 -1.32 20.85
C GLN A 283 -6.26 -1.28 21.91
N LYS A 284 -6.22 -2.25 22.82
CA LYS A 284 -5.28 -2.34 23.94
C LYS A 284 -4.12 -3.27 23.57
N PRO A 285 -2.84 -2.86 23.70
CA PRO A 285 -1.70 -3.75 23.49
C PRO A 285 -1.65 -4.89 24.53
N MET A 286 -1.10 -6.04 24.16
CA MET A 286 -0.62 -7.01 25.13
C MET A 286 0.52 -6.40 25.97
N SER A 287 0.61 -6.79 27.24
CA SER A 287 1.69 -6.32 28.11
C SER A 287 3.07 -6.89 27.67
N PRO A 288 4.18 -6.16 27.93
CA PRO A 288 5.53 -6.66 27.70
C PRO A 288 5.79 -8.03 28.35
N GLY A 289 5.21 -8.30 29.51
CA GLY A 289 5.33 -9.58 30.19
C GLY A 289 4.66 -10.74 29.46
N GLU A 290 3.50 -10.50 28.85
CA GLU A 290 2.82 -11.51 28.00
C GLU A 290 3.60 -11.78 26.73
N VAL A 291 4.07 -10.72 26.03
CA VAL A 291 4.89 -10.84 24.81
C VAL A 291 6.21 -11.55 25.12
N TYR A 292 6.86 -11.21 26.26
CA TYR A 292 8.12 -11.83 26.68
C TYR A 292 7.98 -13.34 26.91
N ARG A 293 6.90 -13.79 27.56
CA ARG A 293 6.63 -15.22 27.78
C ARG A 293 6.24 -15.96 26.52
N ASN A 294 5.36 -15.35 25.70
CA ASN A 294 4.75 -16.00 24.55
C ASN A 294 5.64 -15.95 23.29
N LYS A 295 6.61 -15.02 23.23
CA LYS A 295 7.51 -14.78 22.10
C LYS A 295 6.81 -14.35 20.81
N PHE A 296 5.62 -13.77 20.95
CA PHE A 296 4.86 -13.16 19.83
C PHE A 296 3.99 -12.00 20.33
N GLY A 297 3.59 -11.15 19.39
CA GLY A 297 2.62 -10.08 19.58
C GLY A 297 2.17 -9.50 18.25
N ASP A 298 1.08 -8.72 18.27
CA ASP A 298 0.65 -7.94 17.11
C ASP A 298 1.42 -6.60 17.03
N CYS A 299 1.06 -5.74 16.06
CA CYS A 299 1.72 -4.43 15.88
C CYS A 299 1.66 -3.59 17.17
N LYS A 300 0.51 -3.58 17.86
CA LYS A 300 0.32 -2.84 19.11
C LYS A 300 1.23 -3.38 20.22
N ALA A 301 1.27 -4.71 20.35
CA ALA A 301 2.02 -5.39 21.39
C ALA A 301 3.53 -5.26 21.19
N LEU A 302 4.03 -5.42 19.95
CA LEU A 302 5.46 -5.30 19.65
C LEU A 302 5.94 -3.85 19.75
N SER A 303 5.14 -2.88 19.31
CA SER A 303 5.45 -1.46 19.48
C SER A 303 5.47 -1.06 20.96
N ASN A 304 4.50 -1.55 21.77
CA ASN A 304 4.50 -1.30 23.21
C ASN A 304 5.68 -1.99 23.90
N LEU A 305 6.03 -3.22 23.51
CA LEU A 305 7.23 -3.91 24.02
C LEU A 305 8.50 -3.09 23.78
N MET A 306 8.70 -2.63 22.53
CA MET A 306 9.86 -1.81 22.18
C MET A 306 9.87 -0.48 22.93
N LYS A 307 8.71 0.21 23.02
CA LYS A 307 8.55 1.44 23.84
C LYS A 307 9.00 1.22 25.28
N CYS A 308 8.56 0.11 25.90
CA CYS A 308 8.92 -0.21 27.28
C CYS A 308 10.40 -0.58 27.45
N MET A 309 10.99 -1.31 26.52
CA MET A 309 12.43 -1.60 26.53
C MET A 309 13.27 -0.33 26.36
N LEU A 310 12.85 0.59 25.50
CA LEU A 310 13.52 1.89 25.32
C LEU A 310 13.42 2.73 26.59
N ARG A 311 12.23 2.82 27.20
CA ARG A 311 12.02 3.54 28.45
C ARG A 311 12.89 2.99 29.58
N GLU A 312 13.02 1.66 29.72
CA GLU A 312 13.89 1.01 30.70
C GLU A 312 15.38 1.35 30.44
N ALA A 313 15.78 1.53 29.18
CA ALA A 313 17.12 1.97 28.80
C ALA A 313 17.33 3.50 28.87
N GLY A 314 16.36 4.27 29.41
CA GLY A 314 16.41 5.72 29.52
C GLY A 314 16.21 6.47 28.19
N ILE A 315 15.53 5.86 27.21
CA ILE A 315 15.26 6.44 25.89
C ILE A 315 13.77 6.70 25.74
N GLU A 316 13.40 7.96 25.51
CA GLU A 316 12.01 8.35 25.24
C GLU A 316 11.58 7.94 23.84
N SER A 317 10.30 7.56 23.71
CA SER A 317 9.67 7.24 22.43
C SER A 317 8.16 7.47 22.49
N CYS A 318 7.58 7.85 21.36
CA CYS A 318 6.15 8.03 21.19
C CYS A 318 5.53 6.77 20.58
N TYR A 319 4.40 6.36 21.12
CA TYR A 319 3.57 5.34 20.47
C TYR A 319 2.82 5.97 19.30
N VAL A 320 2.69 5.25 18.18
CA VAL A 320 2.12 5.80 16.96
C VAL A 320 1.10 4.83 16.37
N GLU A 321 -0.10 5.32 16.05
CA GLU A 321 -1.05 4.63 15.19
C GLU A 321 -1.06 5.27 13.81
N ILE A 322 -1.11 4.43 12.78
CA ILE A 322 -1.04 4.85 11.38
C ILE A 322 -1.98 3.98 10.54
N SER A 323 -2.43 4.50 9.42
CA SER A 323 -3.11 3.69 8.41
C SER A 323 -2.13 3.25 7.32
N THR A 324 -2.08 1.94 7.05
CA THR A 324 -1.30 1.40 5.94
C THR A 324 -2.02 1.49 4.59
N SER A 325 -3.34 1.71 4.63
CA SER A 325 -4.22 1.73 3.47
C SER A 325 -4.66 3.14 3.05
N ARG A 326 -4.50 4.14 3.92
CA ARG A 326 -4.90 5.54 3.65
C ARG A 326 -3.82 6.52 4.06
N ARG A 327 -3.47 7.40 3.13
CA ARG A 327 -2.41 8.41 3.35
C ARG A 327 -2.88 9.60 4.20
N ARG A 328 -4.16 9.98 4.10
CA ARG A 328 -4.67 11.20 4.73
C ARG A 328 -5.74 10.92 5.78
N GLN A 329 -5.66 11.67 6.88
CA GLN A 329 -6.65 11.68 7.94
C GLN A 329 -7.52 12.95 7.84
N PRO A 330 -8.82 12.89 8.22
CA PRO A 330 -9.61 14.12 8.37
C PRO A 330 -8.94 15.04 9.40
N ARG A 331 -8.97 16.35 9.14
CA ARG A 331 -8.37 17.35 10.03
C ARG A 331 -9.41 18.13 10.83
N ASP A 332 -10.67 18.01 10.47
CA ASP A 332 -11.83 18.71 11.06
C ASP A 332 -12.58 17.87 12.10
N ILE A 333 -12.32 16.56 12.16
CA ILE A 333 -12.87 15.64 13.16
C ILE A 333 -11.78 14.69 13.67
N VAL A 334 -11.97 14.11 14.85
CA VAL A 334 -11.14 13.00 15.34
C VAL A 334 -11.70 11.69 14.79
N TYR A 335 -10.96 11.02 13.92
CA TYR A 335 -11.45 9.80 13.27
C TYR A 335 -10.43 8.65 13.32
N PRO A 336 -10.49 7.79 14.34
CA PRO A 336 -9.58 6.63 14.45
C PRO A 336 -9.96 5.45 13.55
N GLY A 337 -11.05 5.54 12.80
CA GLY A 337 -11.59 4.42 12.01
C GLY A 337 -10.72 3.96 10.85
N PHE A 338 -9.68 4.73 10.49
CA PHE A 338 -8.70 4.34 9.45
C PHE A 338 -7.42 3.72 10.02
N MET A 339 -7.19 3.80 11.34
CA MET A 339 -5.97 3.29 11.96
C MET A 339 -5.98 1.76 12.00
N ASP A 340 -5.02 1.15 11.33
CA ASP A 340 -4.91 -0.31 11.16
C ASP A 340 -3.54 -0.86 11.60
N HIS A 341 -2.58 0.02 11.93
CA HIS A 341 -1.21 -0.37 12.28
C HIS A 341 -0.64 0.47 13.42
N ALA A 342 0.39 -0.06 14.10
CA ALA A 342 1.10 0.62 15.17
C ALA A 342 2.61 0.48 15.00
N ILE A 343 3.31 1.61 15.18
CA ILE A 343 4.77 1.76 15.11
C ILE A 343 5.27 2.63 16.27
N LEU A 344 6.56 2.96 16.29
CA LEU A 344 7.12 3.95 17.21
C LEU A 344 7.75 5.13 16.47
N LYS A 345 7.79 6.28 17.16
CA LYS A 345 8.62 7.42 16.84
C LYS A 345 9.57 7.67 17.99
N ILE A 346 10.88 7.77 17.71
CA ILE A 346 11.91 8.09 18.69
C ILE A 346 12.47 9.45 18.33
N PRO A 347 12.24 10.49 19.16
CA PRO A 347 12.79 11.83 18.92
C PRO A 347 14.32 11.79 18.92
N ASP A 348 14.93 12.42 17.91
CA ASP A 348 16.39 12.57 17.83
C ASP A 348 16.80 13.92 17.24
N ALA A 349 17.97 14.44 17.63
CA ALA A 349 18.47 15.72 17.21
C ALA A 349 18.77 15.79 15.70
N ASP A 350 19.17 14.67 15.11
CA ASP A 350 19.49 14.53 13.68
C ASP A 350 18.29 14.15 12.81
N GLY A 351 17.08 14.19 13.40
CA GLY A 351 15.82 13.78 12.77
C GLY A 351 15.18 12.58 13.44
N ASP A 352 13.87 12.65 13.61
CA ASP A 352 13.10 11.61 14.29
C ASP A 352 13.20 10.25 13.61
N LEU A 353 13.37 9.20 14.43
CA LEU A 353 13.47 7.82 13.97
C LEU A 353 12.10 7.13 14.04
N TRP A 354 11.54 6.79 12.90
CA TRP A 354 10.31 6.01 12.78
C TRP A 354 10.63 4.52 12.74
N VAL A 355 10.01 3.73 13.61
CA VAL A 355 10.43 2.34 13.84
C VAL A 355 9.28 1.38 13.61
N GLU A 356 9.39 0.59 12.56
CA GLU A 356 8.52 -0.55 12.27
C GLU A 356 8.89 -1.73 13.17
N CYS A 357 7.97 -2.12 14.05
CA CYS A 357 8.23 -3.16 15.07
C CYS A 357 7.77 -4.57 14.67
N THR A 358 7.05 -4.73 13.57
CA THR A 358 6.48 -6.03 13.16
C THR A 358 7.38 -6.83 12.22
N SER A 359 8.32 -6.17 11.56
CA SER A 359 9.26 -6.81 10.65
C SER A 359 10.45 -7.40 11.38
N SER A 360 10.72 -8.69 11.16
CA SER A 360 11.92 -9.36 11.68
C SER A 360 13.18 -9.10 10.84
N LYS A 361 13.10 -8.28 9.79
CA LYS A 361 14.19 -8.11 8.81
C LYS A 361 14.48 -6.67 8.43
N LEU A 362 13.49 -5.77 8.43
CA LEU A 362 13.70 -4.39 7.99
C LEU A 362 14.75 -3.68 8.85
N PRO A 363 15.61 -2.86 8.25
CA PRO A 363 16.56 -2.03 9.00
C PRO A 363 15.85 -1.08 9.97
N LEU A 364 16.49 -0.81 11.11
CA LEU A 364 16.00 0.19 12.07
C LEU A 364 15.85 1.55 11.38
N GLY A 365 14.65 2.14 11.46
CA GLY A 365 14.37 3.46 10.88
C GLY A 365 14.10 3.46 9.37
N TYR A 366 13.99 2.29 8.73
CA TYR A 366 13.52 2.20 7.37
C TYR A 366 12.00 2.43 7.32
N ILE A 367 11.56 3.34 6.45
CA ILE A 367 10.15 3.66 6.25
C ILE A 367 9.69 2.99 4.96
N HIS A 368 8.89 1.93 5.06
CA HIS A 368 8.37 1.22 3.89
C HIS A 368 7.21 1.95 3.20
N GLN A 369 6.87 1.53 1.98
CA GLN A 369 5.86 2.20 1.14
C GLN A 369 4.50 2.39 1.82
N GLY A 370 4.06 1.45 2.65
CA GLY A 370 2.80 1.54 3.39
C GLY A 370 2.78 2.55 4.55
N LEU A 371 3.91 3.23 4.82
CA LEU A 371 4.02 4.26 5.87
C LEU A 371 4.48 5.60 5.31
N ALA A 372 5.30 5.60 4.25
CA ALA A 372 5.92 6.80 3.70
C ALA A 372 4.87 7.83 3.25
N GLY A 373 4.92 9.02 3.83
CA GLY A 373 4.00 10.12 3.53
C GLY A 373 2.59 9.96 4.08
N HIS A 374 2.34 9.00 5.00
CA HIS A 374 1.04 8.80 5.63
C HIS A 374 0.87 9.65 6.90
N ASP A 375 -0.34 10.10 7.16
CA ASP A 375 -0.70 10.76 8.41
C ASP A 375 -0.81 9.73 9.54
N ALA A 376 -0.27 10.05 10.71
CA ALA A 376 -0.22 9.21 11.88
C ALA A 376 -0.70 9.95 13.13
N PHE A 377 -1.29 9.20 14.08
CA PHE A 377 -1.61 9.67 15.42
C PHE A 377 -0.42 9.37 16.34
N VAL A 378 0.26 10.40 16.80
CA VAL A 378 1.42 10.30 17.68
C VAL A 378 0.99 10.57 19.11
N TYR A 379 1.22 9.60 20.00
CA TYR A 379 0.83 9.65 21.41
C TYR A 379 2.05 9.83 22.31
N GLN A 380 1.98 10.82 23.19
CA GLN A 380 3.00 11.11 24.19
C GLN A 380 2.37 11.75 25.43
N ASP A 381 2.66 11.22 26.61
CA ASP A 381 2.31 11.80 27.92
C ASP A 381 0.83 12.21 28.07
N GLY A 382 -0.06 11.35 27.57
CA GLY A 382 -1.50 11.57 27.61
C GLY A 382 -2.05 12.57 26.60
N THR A 383 -1.22 13.02 25.66
CA THR A 383 -1.61 13.86 24.51
C THR A 383 -1.54 13.08 23.20
N MET A 384 -2.19 13.61 22.18
CA MET A 384 -2.11 13.10 20.81
C MET A 384 -2.01 14.28 19.83
N HIS A 385 -1.26 14.11 18.76
CA HIS A 385 -1.28 15.02 17.61
C HIS A 385 -1.19 14.23 16.31
N ILE A 386 -1.54 14.88 15.20
CA ILE A 386 -1.43 14.27 13.87
C ILE A 386 -0.15 14.77 13.23
N GLU A 387 0.69 13.84 12.80
CA GLU A 387 1.95 14.11 12.11
C GLU A 387 2.03 13.27 10.83
N THR A 388 2.69 13.80 9.80
CA THR A 388 2.92 13.04 8.56
C THR A 388 4.28 12.37 8.62
N VAL A 389 4.32 11.06 8.43
CA VAL A 389 5.57 10.28 8.32
C VAL A 389 6.36 10.77 7.11
N PRO A 390 7.68 10.96 7.20
CA PRO A 390 8.50 11.41 6.09
C PRO A 390 8.34 10.53 4.83
N ASP A 391 8.23 11.19 3.66
CA ASP A 391 8.21 10.53 2.35
C ASP A 391 9.60 10.59 1.71
N TYR A 392 9.84 9.80 0.67
CA TYR A 392 11.08 9.79 -0.10
C TYR A 392 10.98 10.76 -1.29
N SER A 393 12.08 11.48 -1.54
CA SER A 393 12.28 12.22 -2.78
C SER A 393 12.66 11.27 -3.93
N GLU A 394 12.65 11.78 -5.16
CA GLU A 394 13.07 11.04 -6.34
C GLU A 394 14.54 10.62 -6.26
N ASP A 395 15.39 11.48 -5.67
CA ASP A 395 16.83 11.24 -5.51
C ASP A 395 17.13 10.20 -4.41
N GLU A 396 16.30 10.10 -3.38
CA GLU A 396 16.40 9.03 -2.38
C GLU A 396 15.87 7.69 -2.94
N ASN A 397 14.85 7.75 -3.81
CA ASN A 397 14.19 6.58 -4.40
C ASN A 397 14.87 6.18 -5.72
N MET A 398 16.08 5.68 -5.62
CA MET A 398 16.98 5.50 -6.76
C MET A 398 17.25 4.02 -7.09
N SER A 399 17.45 3.76 -8.38
CA SER A 399 18.09 2.55 -8.90
C SER A 399 19.25 2.91 -9.82
N ALA A 400 20.38 2.22 -9.72
CA ALA A 400 21.53 2.44 -10.58
C ALA A 400 22.13 1.12 -11.08
N GLY A 401 22.55 1.07 -12.35
CA GLY A 401 23.24 -0.06 -12.96
C GLY A 401 24.63 0.32 -13.45
N ASN A 402 25.62 -0.52 -13.16
CA ASN A 402 26.95 -0.46 -13.78
C ASN A 402 27.15 -1.77 -14.56
N ILE A 403 27.22 -1.68 -15.90
CA ILE A 403 27.15 -2.83 -16.79
C ILE A 403 28.33 -2.81 -17.74
N ARG A 404 29.12 -3.87 -17.73
CA ARG A 404 30.23 -4.07 -18.67
C ARG A 404 29.93 -5.24 -19.61
N ILE A 405 29.94 -4.98 -20.91
CA ILE A 405 29.64 -5.93 -21.97
C ILE A 405 30.92 -6.15 -22.77
N GLU A 406 31.48 -7.36 -22.78
CA GLU A 406 32.59 -7.76 -23.61
C GLU A 406 32.09 -8.67 -24.73
N VAL A 407 32.05 -8.16 -25.95
CA VAL A 407 31.67 -8.90 -27.16
C VAL A 407 32.86 -9.71 -27.64
N LYS A 408 32.62 -10.98 -28.00
CA LYS A 408 33.65 -11.92 -28.50
C LYS A 408 33.55 -12.12 -29.99
N GLU A 409 34.62 -12.68 -30.59
CA GLU A 409 34.73 -12.95 -32.03
C GLU A 409 33.63 -13.88 -32.57
N ASP A 410 33.10 -14.76 -31.73
CA ASP A 410 32.03 -15.69 -32.10
C ASP A 410 30.63 -15.11 -31.99
N GLY A 411 30.50 -13.81 -31.66
CA GLY A 411 29.22 -13.13 -31.47
C GLY A 411 28.57 -13.38 -30.11
N SER A 412 29.24 -14.07 -29.22
CA SER A 412 28.82 -14.15 -27.79
C SER A 412 29.24 -12.92 -27.00
N ALA A 413 28.69 -12.70 -25.84
CA ALA A 413 29.13 -11.66 -24.92
C ALA A 413 29.19 -12.14 -23.47
N THR A 414 30.19 -11.64 -22.75
CA THR A 414 30.24 -11.72 -21.28
C THR A 414 29.77 -10.39 -20.71
N ILE A 415 28.77 -10.43 -19.82
CA ILE A 415 28.19 -9.27 -19.17
C ILE A 415 28.49 -9.35 -17.68
N VAL A 416 29.09 -8.31 -17.12
CA VAL A 416 29.25 -8.12 -15.67
C VAL A 416 28.37 -6.96 -15.28
N SER A 417 27.46 -7.19 -14.34
CA SER A 417 26.49 -6.18 -13.90
C SER A 417 26.55 -6.00 -12.40
N GLU A 418 26.39 -4.77 -11.97
CA GLU A 418 26.17 -4.37 -10.58
C GLU A 418 25.01 -3.40 -10.54
N TYR A 419 23.95 -3.76 -9.80
CA TYR A 419 22.78 -2.90 -9.62
C TYR A 419 22.67 -2.50 -8.16
N SER A 420 22.34 -1.24 -7.91
CA SER A 420 22.06 -0.72 -6.58
C SER A 420 20.65 -0.13 -6.50
N TYR A 421 20.03 -0.25 -5.33
CA TYR A 421 18.66 0.20 -5.05
C TYR A 421 18.62 0.87 -3.68
N SER A 422 17.96 2.03 -3.58
CA SER A 422 17.74 2.78 -2.34
C SER A 422 16.32 3.32 -2.25
N GLY A 423 15.94 3.89 -1.11
CA GLY A 423 14.58 4.38 -0.88
C GLY A 423 13.55 3.27 -1.05
N LEU A 424 12.42 3.54 -1.68
CA LEU A 424 11.37 2.55 -1.91
C LEU A 424 11.76 1.45 -2.91
N THR A 425 12.75 1.70 -3.79
CA THR A 425 13.26 0.66 -4.69
C THR A 425 14.04 -0.42 -3.94
N PHE A 426 14.64 -0.10 -2.80
CA PHE A 426 15.28 -1.05 -1.89
C PHE A 426 14.29 -2.10 -1.39
N GLU A 427 13.06 -1.72 -1.07
CA GLU A 427 12.04 -2.62 -0.50
C GLU A 427 11.77 -3.84 -1.40
N GLY A 428 11.67 -3.62 -2.72
CA GLY A 428 11.47 -4.69 -3.69
C GLY A 428 12.67 -5.63 -3.84
N MET A 429 13.89 -5.16 -3.54
CA MET A 429 15.14 -5.92 -3.71
C MET A 429 15.68 -6.51 -2.41
N PHE A 430 15.33 -5.95 -1.28
CA PHE A 430 15.78 -6.38 0.04
C PHE A 430 15.57 -7.89 0.33
N PRO A 431 14.45 -8.53 -0.10
CA PRO A 431 14.26 -9.97 0.08
C PRO A 431 15.29 -10.85 -0.64
N PHE A 432 16.07 -10.31 -1.58
CA PHE A 432 17.05 -11.06 -2.39
C PHE A 432 17.95 -11.99 -1.54
N GLY A 433 18.43 -11.50 -0.40
CA GLY A 433 19.28 -12.28 0.50
C GLY A 433 18.64 -13.55 1.05
N SER A 434 17.31 -13.57 1.18
CA SER A 434 16.54 -14.68 1.75
C SER A 434 15.95 -15.61 0.69
N LEU A 435 16.05 -15.28 -0.61
CA LEU A 435 15.60 -16.14 -1.70
C LEU A 435 16.53 -17.35 -1.88
N ASP A 436 15.95 -18.46 -2.28
CA ASP A 436 16.71 -19.62 -2.76
C ASP A 436 17.36 -19.36 -4.13
N ALA A 437 18.11 -20.30 -4.64
CA ALA A 437 18.82 -20.14 -5.91
C ALA A 437 17.86 -19.96 -7.12
N ALA A 438 16.65 -20.52 -7.07
CA ALA A 438 15.66 -20.36 -8.13
C ALA A 438 15.03 -18.98 -8.09
N GLY A 439 14.59 -18.51 -6.91
CA GLY A 439 14.05 -17.17 -6.71
C GLY A 439 15.06 -16.06 -7.04
N LYS A 440 16.34 -16.23 -6.67
CA LYS A 440 17.41 -15.30 -7.08
C LYS A 440 17.53 -15.20 -8.61
N ARG A 441 17.53 -16.34 -9.31
CA ARG A 441 17.58 -16.34 -10.78
C ARG A 441 16.37 -15.70 -11.44
N GLU A 442 15.18 -15.93 -10.89
CA GLU A 442 13.95 -15.31 -11.36
C GLU A 442 14.00 -13.79 -11.22
N LEU A 443 14.33 -13.29 -10.02
CA LEU A 443 14.46 -11.85 -9.78
C LEU A 443 15.53 -11.20 -10.68
N LEU A 444 16.70 -11.85 -10.85
CA LEU A 444 17.73 -11.34 -11.76
C LEU A 444 17.25 -11.29 -13.21
N ARG A 445 16.45 -12.24 -13.67
CA ARG A 445 15.81 -12.17 -15.00
C ARG A 445 14.84 -11.02 -15.12
N ASP A 446 14.05 -10.77 -14.09
CA ASP A 446 13.06 -9.70 -14.10
C ASP A 446 13.73 -8.32 -14.18
N ILE A 447 14.79 -8.08 -13.41
CA ILE A 447 15.49 -6.78 -13.40
C ILE A 447 16.38 -6.57 -14.63
N THR A 448 16.88 -7.64 -15.27
CA THR A 448 17.79 -7.53 -16.41
C THR A 448 17.11 -7.75 -17.76
N GLY A 449 15.97 -8.43 -17.79
CA GLY A 449 15.31 -8.85 -19.02
C GLY A 449 16.11 -9.88 -19.85
N LEU A 450 17.10 -10.57 -19.25
CA LEU A 450 17.94 -11.56 -19.94
C LEU A 450 17.29 -12.96 -19.92
N PRO A 451 16.63 -13.39 -21.01
CA PRO A 451 15.69 -14.53 -20.93
C PRO A 451 16.34 -15.93 -20.80
N SER A 452 17.63 -16.08 -21.10
CA SER A 452 18.31 -17.39 -21.19
C SER A 452 19.65 -17.41 -20.48
N SER A 453 19.91 -16.51 -19.56
CA SER A 453 21.22 -16.33 -18.97
C SER A 453 21.41 -17.24 -17.76
N GLU A 454 22.53 -17.90 -17.68
CA GLU A 454 23.04 -18.45 -16.45
C GLU A 454 23.76 -17.33 -15.70
N PHE A 455 23.21 -16.93 -14.54
CA PHE A 455 23.85 -15.96 -13.67
C PHE A 455 24.92 -16.64 -12.81
N GLN A 456 26.13 -16.11 -12.86
CA GLN A 456 27.31 -16.62 -12.17
C GLN A 456 27.85 -15.56 -11.22
N ASP A 457 28.65 -15.97 -10.24
CA ASP A 457 29.31 -15.10 -9.26
C ASP A 457 28.38 -14.11 -8.56
N VAL A 458 27.16 -14.56 -8.26
CA VAL A 458 26.12 -13.71 -7.66
C VAL A 458 26.53 -13.35 -6.23
N ARG A 459 26.69 -12.06 -5.98
CA ARG A 459 26.99 -11.46 -4.67
C ARG A 459 26.03 -10.33 -4.40
N TYR A 460 25.79 -10.03 -3.12
CA TYR A 460 24.99 -8.87 -2.72
C TYR A 460 25.50 -8.33 -1.39
N ASP A 461 25.36 -7.04 -1.22
CA ASP A 461 25.66 -6.31 0.01
C ASP A 461 24.47 -5.45 0.40
N VAL A 462 24.18 -5.37 1.69
CA VAL A 462 23.09 -4.55 2.25
C VAL A 462 23.70 -3.53 3.21
N LEU A 463 23.48 -2.25 2.91
CA LEU A 463 23.69 -1.17 3.85
C LEU A 463 22.38 -0.95 4.62
N ALA A 464 22.36 -1.25 5.91
CA ALA A 464 21.22 -1.08 6.79
C ALA A 464 21.38 0.25 7.57
N ASP A 465 20.94 1.36 7.00
CA ASP A 465 21.06 2.71 7.58
C ASP A 465 19.73 3.48 7.49
N GLY A 466 18.69 2.97 8.14
CA GLY A 466 17.38 3.62 8.20
C GLY A 466 16.85 3.97 6.80
N ARG A 467 16.48 5.21 6.58
CA ARG A 467 16.01 5.72 5.28
C ARG A 467 17.06 5.61 4.17
N ASN A 468 18.35 5.65 4.51
CA ASN A 468 19.45 5.54 3.56
C ASN A 468 19.83 4.10 3.25
N SER A 469 19.03 3.13 3.70
CA SER A 469 19.26 1.72 3.42
C SER A 469 19.32 1.45 1.93
N SER A 470 20.27 0.62 1.52
CA SER A 470 20.47 0.23 0.13
C SER A 470 20.91 -1.21 -0.01
N ILE A 471 20.70 -1.78 -1.18
CA ILE A 471 21.20 -3.09 -1.58
C ILE A 471 21.95 -2.97 -2.89
N SER A 472 23.13 -3.59 -2.97
CA SER A 472 23.89 -3.78 -4.20
C SER A 472 23.92 -5.27 -4.57
N ILE A 473 23.64 -5.59 -5.85
CA ILE A 473 23.62 -6.95 -6.38
C ILE A 473 24.54 -7.02 -7.59
N LYS A 474 25.59 -7.86 -7.50
CA LYS A 474 26.60 -8.05 -8.55
C LYS A 474 26.58 -9.49 -9.07
N PHE A 475 26.69 -9.64 -10.37
CA PHE A 475 26.73 -10.93 -11.05
C PHE A 475 27.39 -10.85 -12.41
N SER A 476 27.74 -12.01 -12.97
CA SER A 476 28.16 -12.15 -14.37
C SER A 476 27.20 -13.06 -15.13
N SER A 477 27.15 -12.88 -16.47
CA SER A 477 26.33 -13.69 -17.36
C SER A 477 27.01 -13.83 -18.70
N THR A 478 26.87 -15.00 -19.36
CA THR A 478 27.36 -15.22 -20.72
C THR A 478 26.20 -15.47 -21.66
N ILE A 479 26.12 -14.69 -22.74
CA ILE A 479 25.07 -14.81 -23.75
C ILE A 479 25.68 -15.34 -25.04
N PRO A 480 25.37 -16.60 -25.44
CA PRO A 480 26.02 -17.25 -26.60
C PRO A 480 25.76 -16.61 -27.97
N LYS A 481 24.65 -15.90 -28.12
CA LYS A 481 24.24 -15.21 -29.35
C LYS A 481 23.79 -13.80 -29.04
N TYR A 482 24.74 -12.96 -28.63
CA TYR A 482 24.46 -11.59 -28.25
C TYR A 482 24.35 -10.65 -29.47
N THR A 483 25.20 -10.88 -30.47
CA THR A 483 25.15 -10.12 -31.73
C THR A 483 24.23 -10.78 -32.76
N SER A 484 23.76 -10.00 -33.72
CA SER A 484 23.00 -10.48 -34.90
C SER A 484 23.61 -9.95 -36.17
N LYS A 485 23.82 -10.81 -37.20
CA LYS A 485 24.41 -10.43 -38.50
C LYS A 485 23.39 -9.80 -39.43
N SER A 486 23.81 -8.75 -40.16
CA SER A 486 23.06 -8.09 -41.20
C SER A 486 24.01 -7.72 -42.34
N GLY A 487 24.20 -8.60 -43.35
CA GLY A 487 25.21 -8.48 -44.37
C GLY A 487 26.62 -8.59 -43.78
N ASN A 488 27.46 -7.57 -44.02
CA ASN A 488 28.81 -7.45 -43.46
C ASN A 488 28.83 -6.74 -42.06
N ARG A 489 27.68 -6.40 -41.53
CA ARG A 489 27.51 -5.75 -40.23
C ARG A 489 27.15 -6.74 -39.16
N GLU A 490 27.56 -6.47 -37.92
CA GLU A 490 27.00 -7.04 -36.75
C GLU A 490 26.23 -5.97 -35.96
N LEU A 491 25.08 -6.36 -35.40
CA LEU A 491 24.22 -5.49 -34.63
C LEU A 491 24.24 -5.94 -33.16
N ILE A 492 24.58 -5.02 -32.29
CA ILE A 492 24.66 -5.23 -30.83
C ILE A 492 23.51 -4.49 -30.17
N PRO A 493 22.69 -5.12 -29.28
CA PRO A 493 21.69 -4.39 -28.52
C PRO A 493 22.35 -3.26 -27.72
N LEU A 494 21.74 -2.07 -27.71
CA LEU A 494 22.21 -0.93 -26.92
C LEU A 494 22.12 -1.25 -25.41
N PHE A 495 21.04 -1.88 -25.01
CA PHE A 495 20.78 -2.29 -23.65
C PHE A 495 20.69 -3.83 -23.58
N PRO A 496 21.40 -4.49 -22.64
CA PRO A 496 21.56 -5.95 -22.66
C PRO A 496 20.27 -6.73 -22.39
N GLY A 497 19.27 -6.13 -21.82
CA GLY A 497 17.98 -6.73 -21.56
C GLY A 497 16.84 -5.75 -21.78
N ALA A 498 15.74 -6.22 -22.34
CA ALA A 498 14.51 -5.46 -22.35
C ALA A 498 13.95 -5.41 -20.91
N VAL A 499 14.22 -4.34 -20.19
CA VAL A 499 13.42 -4.01 -19.00
C VAL A 499 12.01 -3.73 -19.52
N ARG A 500 11.18 -4.74 -19.53
CA ARG A 500 9.78 -4.58 -19.87
C ARG A 500 9.12 -3.84 -18.71
N THR A 501 8.94 -2.53 -18.85
CA THR A 501 7.80 -1.90 -18.20
C THR A 501 6.61 -2.67 -18.73
N GLY A 502 5.90 -3.41 -17.89
CA GLY A 502 4.85 -4.33 -18.33
C GLY A 502 3.95 -3.74 -19.41
N LYS A 503 3.07 -4.51 -20.03
CA LYS A 503 2.09 -4.01 -20.99
C LYS A 503 1.21 -2.95 -20.33
N THR A 504 1.76 -1.76 -20.16
CA THR A 504 1.07 -0.58 -19.66
C THR A 504 0.21 -0.07 -20.79
N ALA A 505 -1.03 -0.58 -20.87
CA ALA A 505 -2.03 0.03 -21.71
C ALA A 505 -2.43 1.34 -21.08
N PHE A 506 -2.16 2.43 -21.75
CA PHE A 506 -2.66 3.74 -21.39
C PHE A 506 -4.02 3.92 -22.09
N PRO A 507 -5.14 3.86 -21.35
CA PRO A 507 -6.46 3.95 -21.99
C PRO A 507 -6.67 5.34 -22.59
N ALA A 508 -7.06 5.37 -23.85
CA ALA A 508 -7.52 6.61 -24.51
C ALA A 508 -8.80 7.10 -23.82
N GLY A 509 -8.92 8.42 -23.62
CA GLY A 509 -10.15 9.04 -23.08
C GLY A 509 -10.27 9.01 -21.56
N ARG A 510 -9.19 8.82 -20.83
CA ARG A 510 -9.16 8.92 -19.37
C ARG A 510 -9.60 10.30 -18.90
N THR A 511 -10.50 10.33 -17.91
CA THR A 511 -11.09 11.56 -17.34
C THR A 511 -10.49 11.96 -15.99
N VAL A 512 -9.75 11.05 -15.34
CA VAL A 512 -9.11 11.29 -14.04
C VAL A 512 -7.60 11.50 -14.22
N PRO A 513 -6.94 12.27 -13.34
CA PRO A 513 -5.51 12.52 -13.44
C PRO A 513 -4.69 11.24 -13.31
N TYR A 514 -3.45 11.29 -13.78
CA TYR A 514 -2.41 10.30 -13.51
C TYR A 514 -1.67 10.71 -12.24
N MET A 515 -1.60 9.82 -11.26
CA MET A 515 -0.99 10.09 -9.96
C MET A 515 0.32 9.33 -9.81
N VAL A 516 1.42 10.03 -9.71
CA VAL A 516 2.72 9.46 -9.33
C VAL A 516 2.95 9.74 -7.85
N TYR A 517 2.60 8.80 -6.99
CA TYR A 517 2.74 8.96 -5.52
C TYR A 517 4.19 8.88 -5.04
N ALA A 518 5.03 8.15 -5.73
CA ALA A 518 6.46 8.05 -5.48
C ALA A 518 7.22 8.25 -6.79
N GLY A 519 7.88 9.38 -6.93
CA GLY A 519 8.83 9.61 -8.00
C GLY A 519 10.07 8.74 -7.80
N ASN A 520 10.83 8.52 -8.86
CA ASN A 520 12.07 7.75 -8.78
C ASN A 520 13.07 8.17 -9.85
N SER A 521 14.34 7.94 -9.55
CA SER A 521 15.43 8.09 -10.50
C SER A 521 16.04 6.73 -10.86
N ARG A 522 16.49 6.61 -12.10
CA ARG A 522 17.25 5.47 -12.58
C ARG A 522 18.40 5.92 -13.45
N THR A 523 19.59 5.38 -13.18
CA THR A 523 20.79 5.59 -14.01
C THR A 523 21.39 4.24 -14.38
N ASP A 524 21.88 4.12 -15.64
CA ASP A 524 22.64 2.94 -16.06
C ASP A 524 23.89 3.41 -16.84
N ASP A 525 25.07 3.01 -16.36
CA ASP A 525 26.35 3.21 -17.02
C ASP A 525 26.78 1.91 -17.70
N ILE A 526 26.84 1.91 -19.02
CA ILE A 526 27.09 0.73 -19.84
C ILE A 526 28.39 0.91 -20.59
N SER A 527 29.36 0.01 -20.37
CA SER A 527 30.60 -0.04 -21.14
C SER A 527 30.57 -1.22 -22.12
N VAL A 528 30.67 -0.96 -23.42
CA VAL A 528 30.72 -1.98 -24.47
C VAL A 528 32.14 -2.05 -25.03
N VAL A 529 32.75 -3.24 -24.99
CA VAL A 529 34.08 -3.51 -25.50
C VAL A 529 33.99 -4.51 -26.65
N LEU A 530 34.49 -4.12 -27.82
CA LEU A 530 34.52 -4.94 -29.03
C LEU A 530 35.78 -5.80 -29.11
N PRO A 531 35.75 -6.95 -29.84
CA PRO A 531 36.94 -7.71 -30.18
C PRO A 531 37.86 -6.92 -31.13
N SER A 532 39.13 -7.33 -31.29
CA SER A 532 40.14 -6.60 -32.04
C SER A 532 39.85 -6.50 -33.53
N SER A 533 39.09 -7.43 -34.08
CA SER A 533 38.67 -7.50 -35.49
C SER A 533 37.55 -6.53 -35.85
N MET A 534 36.92 -5.85 -34.90
CA MET A 534 35.72 -5.02 -35.11
C MET A 534 35.91 -3.57 -34.68
N ARG A 535 35.10 -2.68 -35.26
CA ARG A 535 34.96 -1.27 -34.87
C ARG A 535 33.52 -0.83 -34.94
N PHE A 536 33.17 0.21 -34.20
CA PHE A 536 31.86 0.86 -34.30
C PHE A 536 31.75 1.56 -35.67
N GLU A 537 30.64 1.38 -36.37
CA GLU A 537 30.33 2.04 -37.63
C GLU A 537 29.50 3.29 -37.40
N THR A 538 28.37 3.15 -36.72
CA THR A 538 27.47 4.25 -36.35
C THR A 538 27.06 4.13 -34.89
N LEU A 539 26.92 5.27 -34.23
CA LEU A 539 26.41 5.39 -32.89
C LEU A 539 25.00 5.99 -32.96
N PRO A 540 24.12 5.64 -32.02
CA PRO A 540 22.86 6.35 -31.87
C PRO A 540 23.12 7.81 -31.46
N GLU A 541 22.20 8.68 -31.86
CA GLU A 541 22.22 10.08 -31.44
C GLU A 541 21.90 10.18 -29.94
N ASP A 542 22.48 11.19 -29.29
CA ASP A 542 22.16 11.49 -27.91
C ASP A 542 20.68 11.89 -27.76
N ILE A 543 20.05 11.50 -26.68
CA ILE A 543 18.66 11.85 -26.34
C ILE A 543 18.68 12.70 -25.09
N SER A 544 18.02 13.85 -25.13
CA SER A 544 17.79 14.69 -23.95
C SER A 544 16.35 15.20 -23.99
N VAL A 545 15.54 14.77 -23.04
CA VAL A 545 14.15 15.19 -22.85
C VAL A 545 13.99 15.68 -21.42
N SER A 546 13.38 16.85 -21.26
CA SER A 546 12.97 17.38 -19.96
C SER A 546 11.58 17.99 -20.10
N ASN A 547 10.65 17.56 -19.26
CA ASN A 547 9.28 18.04 -19.24
C ASN A 547 8.74 18.06 -17.79
N ARG A 548 7.47 18.39 -17.59
CA ARG A 548 6.88 18.46 -16.25
C ARG A 548 6.77 17.11 -15.53
N ALA A 549 6.82 15.99 -16.24
CA ALA A 549 6.77 14.64 -15.67
C ALA A 549 8.15 14.10 -15.28
N GLY A 550 9.23 14.76 -15.75
CA GLY A 550 10.59 14.35 -15.44
C GLY A 550 11.56 14.57 -16.57
N SER A 551 12.62 13.77 -16.60
CA SER A 551 13.68 13.86 -17.60
C SER A 551 14.20 12.50 -18.05
N CYS A 552 14.72 12.46 -19.27
CA CYS A 552 15.42 11.30 -19.83
C CYS A 552 16.69 11.78 -20.54
N LEU A 553 17.78 11.04 -20.36
CA LEU A 553 19.07 11.29 -20.98
C LEU A 553 19.65 9.99 -21.51
N MET A 554 20.16 10.02 -22.73
CA MET A 554 21.08 9.03 -23.26
C MET A 554 22.27 9.75 -23.90
N GLU A 555 23.46 9.44 -23.47
CA GLU A 555 24.71 9.91 -24.04
C GLU A 555 25.58 8.73 -24.48
N CYS A 556 26.15 8.79 -25.67
CA CYS A 556 27.05 7.78 -26.24
C CYS A 556 28.43 8.37 -26.50
N LYS A 557 29.46 7.90 -25.79
CA LYS A 557 30.83 8.39 -25.93
C LYS A 557 31.81 7.26 -26.28
N VAL A 558 32.52 7.37 -27.40
CA VAL A 558 33.65 6.48 -27.70
C VAL A 558 34.80 6.81 -26.76
N THR A 559 35.21 5.84 -25.95
CA THR A 559 36.27 5.99 -24.93
C THR A 559 37.61 5.37 -25.39
N GLY A 560 37.64 4.76 -26.58
CA GLY A 560 38.80 4.14 -27.17
C GLY A 560 38.45 3.53 -28.52
N GLU A 561 39.43 3.02 -29.26
CA GLU A 561 39.19 2.45 -30.60
C GLU A 561 38.13 1.34 -30.64
N ARG A 562 37.90 0.65 -29.54
CA ARG A 562 37.00 -0.50 -29.39
C ARG A 562 36.06 -0.40 -28.20
N ALA A 563 36.04 0.73 -27.53
CA ALA A 563 35.27 0.92 -26.30
C ALA A 563 34.28 2.08 -26.46
N LEU A 564 33.05 1.81 -26.10
CA LEU A 564 31.94 2.75 -26.04
C LEU A 564 31.40 2.81 -24.62
N HIS A 565 31.16 4.00 -24.11
CA HIS A 565 30.44 4.25 -22.87
C HIS A 565 29.08 4.86 -23.23
N ILE A 566 28.03 4.31 -22.62
CA ILE A 566 26.66 4.77 -22.75
C ILE A 566 26.15 5.11 -21.36
N HIS A 567 25.73 6.35 -21.18
CA HIS A 567 25.09 6.82 -19.96
C HIS A 567 23.61 6.99 -20.21
N LEU A 568 22.79 6.32 -19.40
CA LEU A 568 21.33 6.44 -19.42
C LEU A 568 20.86 7.00 -18.08
N ALA A 569 19.98 8.00 -18.12
CA ALA A 569 19.33 8.51 -16.93
C ALA A 569 17.83 8.75 -17.20
N ARG A 570 17.01 8.43 -16.21
CA ARG A 570 15.57 8.75 -16.22
C ARG A 570 15.18 9.20 -14.82
N ASN A 571 14.48 10.33 -14.75
CA ASN A 571 13.85 10.81 -13.53
C ASN A 571 12.34 10.93 -13.76
N ILE A 572 11.53 10.31 -12.92
CA ILE A 572 10.07 10.44 -12.90
C ILE A 572 9.71 11.25 -11.66
N LEU A 573 9.11 12.42 -11.87
CA LEU A 573 8.72 13.31 -10.78
C LEU A 573 7.41 12.82 -10.13
N LYS A 574 7.33 12.98 -8.82
CA LYS A 574 6.09 12.84 -8.06
C LYS A 574 5.13 13.97 -8.44
N GLY A 575 3.83 13.64 -8.63
CA GLY A 575 2.83 14.67 -8.94
C GLY A 575 1.56 14.13 -9.57
N ASP A 576 0.68 15.10 -9.87
CA ASP A 576 -0.61 14.90 -10.54
C ASP A 576 -0.48 15.36 -11.97
N PHE A 577 -0.83 14.50 -12.92
CA PHE A 577 -0.75 14.80 -14.35
C PHE A 577 -2.14 14.69 -14.98
N SER A 578 -2.59 15.73 -15.64
CA SER A 578 -3.85 15.71 -16.36
C SER A 578 -3.80 14.76 -17.57
N SER A 579 -4.93 14.48 -18.18
CA SER A 579 -4.96 13.71 -19.43
C SER A 579 -4.23 14.42 -20.58
N GLU A 580 -4.10 15.75 -20.53
CA GLU A 580 -3.34 16.55 -21.50
C GLU A 580 -1.83 16.41 -21.29
N ASP A 581 -1.38 16.16 -20.05
CA ASP A 581 0.02 15.92 -19.70
C ASP A 581 0.49 14.50 -20.01
N TYR A 582 -0.44 13.61 -20.34
CA TYR A 582 -0.16 12.21 -20.57
C TYR A 582 1.00 11.93 -21.56
N PRO A 583 1.11 12.60 -22.73
CA PRO A 583 2.21 12.35 -23.65
C PRO A 583 3.60 12.62 -23.05
N GLU A 584 3.69 13.59 -22.13
CA GLU A 584 4.93 13.92 -21.41
C GLU A 584 5.29 12.82 -20.42
N LEU A 585 4.31 12.37 -19.63
CA LEU A 585 4.47 11.27 -18.68
C LEU A 585 4.80 9.95 -19.39
N GLU A 586 4.10 9.63 -20.49
CA GLU A 586 4.35 8.44 -21.30
C GLU A 586 5.78 8.42 -21.85
N THR A 587 6.27 9.55 -22.33
CA THR A 587 7.63 9.68 -22.86
C THR A 587 8.67 9.31 -21.82
N VAL A 588 8.54 9.82 -20.59
CA VAL A 588 9.48 9.55 -19.50
C VAL A 588 9.39 8.08 -19.05
N ILE A 589 8.18 7.55 -18.87
CA ILE A 589 7.97 6.18 -18.40
C ILE A 589 8.51 5.15 -19.40
N ARG A 590 8.23 5.36 -20.70
CA ARG A 590 8.61 4.42 -21.76
C ARG A 590 10.03 4.61 -22.29
N PHE A 591 10.83 5.47 -21.69
CA PHE A 591 12.19 5.74 -22.15
C PHE A 591 13.00 4.47 -22.37
N TYR A 592 13.11 3.60 -21.36
CA TYR A 592 13.85 2.35 -21.46
C TYR A 592 13.25 1.37 -22.48
N ASP A 593 11.93 1.33 -22.63
CA ASP A 593 11.27 0.51 -23.66
C ASP A 593 11.62 0.96 -25.07
N SER A 594 11.78 2.27 -25.28
CA SER A 594 12.18 2.82 -26.57
C SER A 594 13.60 2.40 -26.95
N LEU A 595 14.49 2.27 -25.96
CA LEU A 595 15.88 1.87 -26.15
C LEU A 595 16.05 0.37 -26.41
N ALA A 596 15.10 -0.47 -26.04
CA ALA A 596 15.17 -1.93 -26.25
C ALA A 596 15.28 -2.34 -27.74
N ARG A 597 14.90 -1.47 -28.67
CA ARG A 597 14.97 -1.69 -30.12
C ARG A 597 16.21 -1.07 -30.75
N VAL A 598 16.94 -0.23 -30.02
CA VAL A 598 18.13 0.44 -30.53
C VAL A 598 19.30 -0.54 -30.55
N LYS A 599 20.05 -0.55 -31.68
CA LYS A 599 21.22 -1.42 -31.86
C LYS A 599 22.40 -0.60 -32.32
N LEU A 600 23.57 -0.96 -31.81
CA LEU A 600 24.85 -0.46 -32.30
C LEU A 600 25.23 -1.22 -33.56
N SER A 601 25.69 -0.52 -34.62
CA SER A 601 26.24 -1.13 -35.81
C SER A 601 27.76 -1.22 -35.74
N VAL A 602 28.28 -2.42 -35.91
CA VAL A 602 29.72 -2.70 -35.93
C VAL A 602 30.12 -3.41 -37.23
N VAL A 603 31.32 -3.15 -37.69
CA VAL A 603 31.89 -3.70 -38.93
C VAL A 603 33.30 -4.24 -38.69
N PRO A 604 33.77 -5.19 -39.51
CA PRO A 604 35.19 -5.58 -39.51
C PRO A 604 36.13 -4.38 -39.68
N ARG A 605 37.28 -4.45 -39.06
CA ARG A 605 38.36 -3.46 -39.26
C ARG A 605 39.00 -3.57 -40.61
#